data_f8d442b4e9ca444338aa61272baa470b
#
_entry.id   f8d442b4e9ca444338aa61272baa470b
#
_cell.length_a   1.000
_cell.length_b   1.000
_cell.length_c   1.000
_cell.angle_alpha   90.00
_cell.angle_beta   90.00
_cell.angle_gamma   90.00
#
_symmetry.space_group_name_H-M   'P 1'
#
loop_
_entity.id
_entity.type
_entity.pdbx_description
1 polymer ?
#
loop_
_entity_poly.entity_id
_entity_poly.type
_entity_poly.pdbx_seq_one_letter_code
_entity_poly.pdbx_strand_id
1 'polypeptide(L)'
;MTDADYQQWILSELKDSREFLEQNLKVKIPSFAYPYGVFDDAIMETGLQIGYESLVTVNGQKTGWETPNGKLGRYIIHGDSDTNFKLATSFRGRGDVSSNKFVLADAKDESGKLIVELSPKPDVTITERRPMIEANLSNAGAVLPESVKLRIGGLGTVPALYDEASKTVRYQFPYRIRREEVVASLSFQRQDAPQAEVINWRFKVDLAASYTPVASER
;
A
#
# COMPACT_ATOMS: atom_id res chain seq x y z
N MET A 1 -12.74 -19.03 13.65
CA MET A 1 -13.90 -18.17 13.25
C MET A 1 -14.45 -18.76 11.99
N THR A 2 -15.70 -19.14 11.96
CA THR A 2 -16.39 -19.61 10.74
C THR A 2 -16.69 -18.44 9.83
N ASP A 3 -17.04 -18.69 8.56
CA ASP A 3 -17.44 -17.63 7.63
C ASP A 3 -18.68 -16.86 8.15
N ALA A 4 -19.61 -17.55 8.79
CA ALA A 4 -20.78 -16.93 9.40
C ALA A 4 -20.41 -16.01 10.57
N ASP A 5 -19.49 -16.43 11.44
CA ASP A 5 -18.99 -15.59 12.54
C ASP A 5 -18.28 -14.36 11.99
N TYR A 6 -17.53 -14.52 10.91
CA TYR A 6 -16.83 -13.40 10.24
C TYR A 6 -17.81 -12.39 9.66
N GLN A 7 -18.82 -12.85 8.94
CA GLN A 7 -19.88 -12.01 8.40
C GLN A 7 -20.62 -11.22 9.49
N GLN A 8 -20.99 -11.89 10.57
CA GLN A 8 -21.65 -11.27 11.70
C GLN A 8 -20.77 -10.21 12.39
N TRP A 9 -19.49 -10.50 12.53
CA TRP A 9 -18.53 -9.56 13.08
C TRP A 9 -18.36 -8.31 12.21
N ILE A 10 -18.17 -8.49 10.88
CA ILE A 10 -18.09 -7.36 9.93
C ILE A 10 -19.35 -6.49 10.03
N LEU A 11 -20.53 -7.13 10.04
CA LEU A 11 -21.78 -6.41 10.10
C LEU A 11 -21.88 -5.55 11.36
N SER A 12 -21.53 -6.10 12.53
CA SER A 12 -21.57 -5.35 13.77
C SER A 12 -20.57 -4.19 13.77
N GLU A 13 -19.31 -4.43 13.38
CA GLU A 13 -18.29 -3.38 13.35
C GLU A 13 -18.67 -2.19 12.45
N LEU A 14 -19.17 -2.47 11.26
CA LEU A 14 -19.52 -1.42 10.30
C LEU A 14 -20.82 -0.71 10.69
N LYS A 15 -21.84 -1.46 11.12
CA LYS A 15 -23.15 -0.92 11.45
C LYS A 15 -23.12 -0.15 12.76
N ASP A 16 -22.58 -0.74 13.82
CA ASP A 16 -22.60 -0.14 15.15
C ASP A 16 -21.76 1.13 15.20
N SER A 17 -20.61 1.14 14.53
CA SER A 17 -19.77 2.35 14.41
C SER A 17 -20.49 3.48 13.68
N ARG A 18 -21.20 3.17 12.59
CA ARG A 18 -21.99 4.15 11.86
C ARG A 18 -23.14 4.70 12.68
N GLU A 19 -23.94 3.83 13.26
CA GLU A 19 -25.10 4.20 14.10
C GLU A 19 -24.66 5.05 15.30
N PHE A 20 -23.55 4.67 15.95
CA PHE A 20 -22.98 5.46 17.04
C PHE A 20 -22.62 6.88 16.62
N LEU A 21 -21.93 7.03 15.47
CA LEU A 21 -21.57 8.36 14.96
C LEU A 21 -22.79 9.17 14.55
N GLU A 22 -23.74 8.57 13.85
CA GLU A 22 -24.97 9.26 13.41
C GLU A 22 -25.82 9.72 14.60
N GLN A 23 -25.92 8.89 15.65
CA GLN A 23 -26.65 9.22 16.86
C GLN A 23 -26.01 10.35 17.65
N ASN A 24 -24.69 10.37 17.76
CA ASN A 24 -23.96 11.37 18.55
C ASN A 24 -23.78 12.70 17.80
N LEU A 25 -23.48 12.63 16.50
CA LEU A 25 -23.20 13.82 15.68
C LEU A 25 -24.46 14.42 15.06
N LYS A 26 -25.57 13.70 15.04
CA LYS A 26 -26.85 14.08 14.39
C LYS A 26 -26.67 14.40 12.90
N VAL A 27 -25.76 13.71 12.24
CA VAL A 27 -25.48 13.82 10.79
C VAL A 27 -25.45 12.44 10.18
N LYS A 28 -25.80 12.34 8.91
CA LYS A 28 -25.66 11.10 8.13
C LYS A 28 -24.19 10.83 7.85
N ILE A 29 -23.75 9.61 8.02
CA ILE A 29 -22.39 9.15 7.68
C ILE A 29 -22.44 8.35 6.37
N PRO A 30 -22.21 8.99 5.22
CA PRO A 30 -22.37 8.36 3.91
C PRO A 30 -21.13 7.58 3.47
N SER A 31 -19.98 7.80 4.11
CA SER A 31 -18.71 7.26 3.63
C SER A 31 -17.94 6.54 4.73
N PHE A 32 -17.22 5.49 4.32
CA PHE A 32 -16.33 4.75 5.19
C PHE A 32 -14.94 4.61 4.53
N ALA A 33 -13.89 4.82 5.29
CA ALA A 33 -12.53 4.57 4.83
C ALA A 33 -12.00 3.28 5.45
N TYR A 34 -11.60 2.33 4.63
CA TYR A 34 -11.04 1.08 5.12
C TYR A 34 -9.80 1.34 5.98
N PRO A 35 -9.77 0.90 7.25
CA PRO A 35 -8.60 1.03 8.10
C PRO A 35 -7.39 0.38 7.41
N TYR A 36 -6.32 1.17 7.26
CA TYR A 36 -5.10 0.76 6.54
C TYR A 36 -5.33 0.33 5.07
N GLY A 37 -6.52 0.59 4.51
CA GLY A 37 -6.90 0.15 3.17
C GLY A 37 -7.10 -1.36 3.05
N VAL A 38 -7.23 -2.06 4.16
CA VAL A 38 -7.45 -3.52 4.19
C VAL A 38 -8.94 -3.79 4.07
N PHE A 39 -9.33 -4.49 3.04
CA PHE A 39 -10.70 -4.94 2.80
C PHE A 39 -10.72 -6.22 1.97
N ASP A 40 -11.82 -6.92 2.02
CA ASP A 40 -12.19 -8.00 1.12
C ASP A 40 -13.59 -7.72 0.54
N ASP A 41 -14.07 -8.59 -0.33
CA ASP A 41 -15.37 -8.41 -0.97
C ASP A 41 -16.52 -8.47 0.05
N ALA A 42 -16.37 -9.26 1.12
CA ALA A 42 -17.38 -9.35 2.18
C ALA A 42 -17.54 -8.04 2.95
N ILE A 43 -16.42 -7.39 3.31
CA ILE A 43 -16.43 -6.07 3.97
C ILE A 43 -17.03 -5.02 3.03
N MET A 44 -16.65 -5.04 1.75
CA MET A 44 -17.14 -4.10 0.75
C MET A 44 -18.66 -4.24 0.56
N GLU A 45 -19.13 -5.45 0.32
CA GLU A 45 -20.55 -5.73 0.09
C GLU A 45 -21.39 -5.38 1.32
N THR A 46 -20.96 -5.79 2.51
CA THR A 46 -21.64 -5.46 3.77
C THR A 46 -21.72 -3.95 3.96
N GLY A 47 -20.61 -3.22 3.73
CA GLY A 47 -20.59 -1.77 3.86
C GLY A 47 -21.62 -1.08 2.94
N LEU A 48 -21.70 -1.50 1.69
CA LEU A 48 -22.71 -0.95 0.74
C LEU A 48 -24.13 -1.34 1.14
N GLN A 49 -24.36 -2.59 1.58
CA GLN A 49 -25.68 -3.08 2.01
C GLN A 49 -26.23 -2.33 3.21
N ILE A 50 -25.41 -1.98 4.19
CA ILE A 50 -25.86 -1.19 5.36
C ILE A 50 -26.02 0.29 5.06
N GLY A 51 -25.75 0.72 3.81
CA GLY A 51 -26.08 2.05 3.31
C GLY A 51 -24.95 3.06 3.35
N TYR A 52 -23.67 2.64 3.41
CA TYR A 52 -22.60 3.54 2.99
C TYR A 52 -22.71 3.79 1.48
N GLU A 53 -22.59 5.04 1.08
CA GLU A 53 -22.66 5.45 -0.32
C GLU A 53 -21.31 5.32 -1.02
N SER A 54 -20.22 5.36 -0.23
CA SER A 54 -18.86 5.26 -0.75
C SER A 54 -17.91 4.62 0.27
N LEU A 55 -17.06 3.74 -0.23
CA LEU A 55 -16.01 3.10 0.56
C LEU A 55 -14.65 3.45 -0.05
N VAL A 56 -13.77 4.02 0.77
CA VAL A 56 -12.53 4.64 0.30
C VAL A 56 -11.34 3.78 0.68
N THR A 57 -10.54 3.43 -0.32
CA THR A 57 -9.31 2.67 -0.17
C THR A 57 -8.12 3.60 0.14
N VAL A 58 -6.93 3.05 0.21
CA VAL A 58 -5.66 3.80 0.21
C VAL A 58 -4.90 3.69 -1.12
N ASN A 59 -5.55 3.13 -2.13
CA ASN A 59 -4.95 3.03 -3.45
C ASN A 59 -4.92 4.41 -4.11
N GLY A 60 -3.74 4.85 -4.52
CA GLY A 60 -3.54 6.13 -5.19
C GLY A 60 -4.01 6.08 -6.64
N GLN A 61 -5.32 6.06 -6.86
CA GLN A 61 -5.93 6.03 -8.19
C GLN A 61 -6.99 7.12 -8.33
N LYS A 62 -7.16 7.60 -9.55
CA LYS A 62 -8.24 8.52 -9.90
C LYS A 62 -9.57 7.78 -9.94
N THR A 63 -10.58 8.41 -9.39
CA THR A 63 -11.97 7.94 -9.49
C THR A 63 -12.56 8.38 -10.81
N GLY A 64 -13.14 7.46 -11.56
CA GLY A 64 -13.89 7.72 -12.80
C GLY A 64 -15.31 7.16 -12.71
N TRP A 65 -16.11 7.38 -13.75
CA TRP A 65 -17.50 6.92 -13.80
C TRP A 65 -17.68 5.40 -13.65
N GLU A 66 -16.64 4.63 -13.99
CA GLU A 66 -16.66 3.15 -13.89
C GLU A 66 -16.07 2.64 -12.57
N THR A 67 -15.58 3.55 -11.70
CA THR A 67 -15.00 3.13 -10.42
C THR A 67 -16.13 2.72 -9.48
N PRO A 68 -16.14 1.46 -8.99
CA PRO A 68 -17.15 1.02 -8.04
C PRO A 68 -17.12 1.86 -6.76
N ASN A 69 -18.29 2.21 -6.22
CA ASN A 69 -18.42 2.99 -4.99
C ASN A 69 -17.74 2.32 -3.77
N GLY A 70 -17.57 1.02 -3.82
CA GLY A 70 -16.86 0.25 -2.78
C GLY A 70 -15.34 0.28 -2.88
N LYS A 71 -14.75 0.87 -3.94
CA LYS A 71 -13.31 0.83 -4.21
C LYS A 71 -12.75 2.19 -4.64
N LEU A 72 -13.22 3.27 -4.02
CA LEU A 72 -12.76 4.62 -4.38
C LEU A 72 -11.30 4.82 -3.99
N GLY A 73 -10.53 5.40 -4.91
CA GLY A 73 -9.13 5.70 -4.70
C GLY A 73 -8.89 6.87 -3.73
N ARG A 74 -7.77 6.85 -3.05
CA ARG A 74 -7.33 7.95 -2.19
C ARG A 74 -5.81 8.12 -2.27
N TYR A 75 -5.36 9.35 -2.48
CA TYR A 75 -3.94 9.69 -2.37
C TYR A 75 -3.62 10.12 -0.94
N ILE A 76 -2.65 9.44 -0.32
CA ILE A 76 -2.15 9.84 1.00
C ILE A 76 -1.08 10.90 0.77
N ILE A 77 -1.37 12.13 1.20
CA ILE A 77 -0.42 13.24 1.10
C ILE A 77 0.44 13.25 2.37
N HIS A 78 1.75 13.22 2.20
CA HIS A 78 2.72 13.30 3.28
C HIS A 78 3.48 14.62 3.17
N GLY A 79 3.76 15.24 4.31
CA GLY A 79 4.47 16.51 4.36
C GLY A 79 5.93 16.46 3.91
N ASP A 80 6.50 15.27 3.79
CA ASP A 80 7.88 15.02 3.39
C ASP A 80 8.02 14.55 1.92
N SER A 81 6.91 14.50 1.16
CA SER A 81 6.94 14.04 -0.24
C SER A 81 5.79 14.62 -1.05
N ASP A 82 6.14 15.34 -2.11
CA ASP A 82 5.21 15.91 -3.08
C ASP A 82 4.66 14.90 -4.11
N THR A 83 5.19 13.69 -4.14
CA THR A 83 4.88 12.73 -5.22
C THR A 83 3.38 12.45 -5.31
N ASN A 84 2.76 12.07 -4.20
CA ASN A 84 1.33 11.79 -4.17
C ASN A 84 0.49 13.04 -4.40
N PHE A 85 0.96 14.21 -3.94
CA PHE A 85 0.30 15.48 -4.23
C PHE A 85 0.30 15.79 -5.73
N LYS A 86 1.45 15.64 -6.41
CA LYS A 86 1.56 15.84 -7.86
C LYS A 86 0.69 14.86 -8.64
N LEU A 87 0.63 13.58 -8.21
CA LEU A 87 -0.27 12.59 -8.79
C LEU A 87 -1.74 12.94 -8.55
N ALA A 88 -2.11 13.34 -7.33
CA ALA A 88 -3.47 13.71 -6.99
C ALA A 88 -3.96 14.92 -7.79
N THR A 89 -3.10 15.91 -8.02
CA THR A 89 -3.42 17.14 -8.73
C THR A 89 -3.20 17.10 -10.24
N SER A 90 -2.61 16.01 -10.78
CA SER A 90 -2.44 15.86 -12.23
C SER A 90 -3.79 15.58 -12.90
N PHE A 91 -4.17 16.43 -13.86
CA PHE A 91 -5.40 16.28 -14.66
C PHE A 91 -5.12 15.61 -16.02
N ARG A 92 -4.21 14.64 -16.06
CA ARG A 92 -3.93 13.90 -17.29
C ARG A 92 -5.13 13.01 -17.64
N GLY A 93 -5.42 12.92 -18.93
CA GLY A 93 -6.55 12.15 -19.42
C GLY A 93 -6.43 10.64 -19.14
N ARG A 94 -7.54 9.94 -19.33
CA ARG A 94 -7.70 8.51 -19.04
C ARG A 94 -6.65 7.58 -19.69
N GLY A 95 -6.02 7.99 -20.80
CA GLY A 95 -4.96 7.24 -21.47
C GLY A 95 -3.65 7.14 -20.69
N ASP A 96 -3.41 8.07 -19.76
CA ASP A 96 -2.20 8.08 -18.92
C ASP A 96 -2.35 7.30 -17.60
N VAL A 97 -3.60 6.93 -17.24
CA VAL A 97 -3.91 6.27 -15.97
C VAL A 97 -3.79 4.74 -16.07
N SER A 98 -3.87 4.19 -17.30
CA SER A 98 -3.62 2.75 -17.50
C SER A 98 -2.13 2.39 -17.44
N SER A 99 -1.27 3.36 -17.55
CA SER A 99 0.10 3.24 -17.12
C SER A 99 0.21 3.86 -15.72
N ASN A 100 -0.09 3.09 -14.68
CA ASN A 100 0.72 3.13 -13.48
C ASN A 100 2.13 2.66 -13.91
N LYS A 101 2.72 3.34 -14.85
CA LYS A 101 4.13 3.58 -14.86
C LYS A 101 4.36 4.41 -13.59
N PHE A 102 4.40 3.72 -12.44
CA PHE A 102 5.43 4.06 -11.51
C PHE A 102 6.63 4.16 -12.43
N VAL A 103 7.07 5.38 -12.69
CA VAL A 103 8.40 5.57 -13.20
C VAL A 103 9.21 4.88 -12.12
N LEU A 104 9.56 3.62 -12.39
CA LEU A 104 10.74 3.06 -11.81
C LEU A 104 11.74 4.15 -12.12
N ALA A 105 12.02 5.00 -11.16
CA ALA A 105 13.18 5.86 -11.23
C ALA A 105 14.25 4.88 -11.65
N ASP A 106 14.80 5.05 -12.85
CA ASP A 106 15.58 4.02 -13.47
C ASP A 106 16.56 3.50 -12.43
N ALA A 107 16.22 2.35 -11.85
CA ALA A 107 17.07 1.73 -10.85
C ALA A 107 18.33 1.18 -11.53
N LYS A 108 18.66 1.76 -12.68
CA LYS A 108 19.79 1.41 -13.52
C LYS A 108 20.66 2.64 -13.68
N ASP A 109 21.96 2.47 -13.51
CA ASP A 109 22.93 3.47 -13.86
C ASP A 109 23.05 3.62 -15.41
N GLU A 110 23.88 4.56 -15.88
CA GLU A 110 24.11 4.81 -17.31
C GLU A 110 24.61 3.57 -18.06
N SER A 111 25.13 2.56 -17.35
CA SER A 111 25.56 1.28 -17.93
C SER A 111 24.46 0.24 -17.97
N GLY A 112 23.24 0.56 -17.49
CA GLY A 112 22.12 -0.35 -17.40
C GLY A 112 22.16 -1.30 -16.20
N LYS A 113 23.07 -1.09 -15.25
CA LYS A 113 23.21 -1.88 -14.03
C LYS A 113 22.18 -1.41 -13.00
N LEU A 114 21.43 -2.34 -12.40
CA LEU A 114 20.51 -2.05 -11.31
C LEU A 114 21.25 -1.40 -10.13
N ILE A 115 20.82 -0.22 -9.74
CA ILE A 115 21.33 0.49 -8.56
C ILE A 115 20.83 -0.19 -7.30
N VAL A 116 19.60 -0.72 -7.34
CA VAL A 116 18.95 -1.40 -6.21
C VAL A 116 18.35 -2.73 -6.63
N GLU A 117 18.73 -3.79 -5.93
CA GLU A 117 18.09 -5.10 -6.09
C GLU A 117 16.92 -5.22 -5.11
N LEU A 118 15.74 -5.56 -5.63
CA LEU A 118 14.49 -5.59 -4.88
C LEU A 118 13.96 -7.03 -4.73
N SER A 119 13.44 -7.34 -3.54
CA SER A 119 12.69 -8.56 -3.28
C SER A 119 11.42 -8.21 -2.46
N PRO A 120 10.22 -8.67 -2.87
CA PRO A 120 9.90 -9.29 -4.15
C PRO A 120 10.27 -8.42 -5.35
N LYS A 121 10.65 -9.05 -6.46
CA LYS A 121 10.97 -8.32 -7.69
C LYS A 121 9.73 -7.56 -8.21
N PRO A 122 9.93 -6.43 -8.93
CA PRO A 122 8.82 -5.71 -9.55
C PRO A 122 7.96 -6.61 -10.44
N ASP A 123 6.65 -6.40 -10.37
CA ASP A 123 5.60 -7.04 -11.17
C ASP A 123 5.52 -8.58 -11.09
N VAL A 124 6.22 -9.22 -10.14
CA VAL A 124 6.06 -10.66 -9.90
C VAL A 124 4.81 -10.95 -9.05
N THR A 125 4.25 -12.15 -9.24
CA THR A 125 3.23 -12.71 -8.35
C THR A 125 3.89 -13.68 -7.39
N ILE A 126 3.67 -13.50 -6.09
CA ILE A 126 4.17 -14.37 -5.03
C ILE A 126 3.00 -15.09 -4.34
N THR A 127 3.29 -16.26 -3.78
CA THR A 127 2.33 -17.04 -2.99
C THR A 127 2.48 -16.79 -1.49
N GLU A 128 3.65 -16.29 -1.08
CA GLU A 128 3.92 -15.95 0.33
C GLU A 128 3.05 -14.76 0.77
N ARG A 129 2.25 -14.97 1.81
CA ARG A 129 1.31 -13.99 2.34
C ARG A 129 1.93 -13.04 3.36
N ARG A 130 3.11 -13.36 3.87
CA ARG A 130 3.91 -12.55 4.79
C ARG A 130 5.33 -12.40 4.24
N PRO A 131 5.49 -11.82 3.05
CA PRO A 131 6.81 -11.71 2.44
C PRO A 131 7.72 -10.80 3.26
N MET A 132 9.01 -11.06 3.17
CA MET A 132 10.03 -10.09 3.53
C MET A 132 10.25 -9.15 2.34
N ILE A 133 10.18 -7.86 2.60
CA ILE A 133 10.66 -6.84 1.66
C ILE A 133 12.16 -6.67 1.89
N GLU A 134 12.93 -6.79 0.82
CA GLU A 134 14.36 -6.48 0.85
C GLU A 134 14.73 -5.54 -0.29
N ALA A 135 15.62 -4.61 0.01
CA ALA A 135 16.23 -3.75 -0.99
C ALA A 135 17.74 -3.64 -0.73
N ASN A 136 18.54 -4.09 -1.70
CA ASN A 136 19.99 -4.05 -1.60
C ASN A 136 20.53 -2.79 -2.27
N LEU A 137 21.09 -1.91 -1.46
CA LEU A 137 21.64 -0.61 -1.85
C LEU A 137 23.16 -0.65 -2.15
N SER A 138 23.77 -1.82 -2.27
CA SER A 138 25.23 -1.96 -2.46
C SER A 138 25.73 -1.20 -3.70
N ASN A 139 24.90 -1.10 -4.72
CA ASN A 139 25.20 -0.40 -5.97
C ASN A 139 24.79 1.08 -5.96
N ALA A 140 24.14 1.55 -4.90
CA ALA A 140 23.69 2.94 -4.78
C ALA A 140 24.78 3.92 -4.25
N GLY A 141 25.99 3.42 -3.96
CA GLY A 141 27.05 4.23 -3.39
C GLY A 141 26.96 4.34 -1.86
N ALA A 142 27.43 5.47 -1.32
CA ALA A 142 27.38 5.76 0.11
C ALA A 142 26.01 6.38 0.46
N VAL A 143 25.21 5.67 1.23
CA VAL A 143 23.87 6.08 1.65
C VAL A 143 23.92 6.62 3.08
N LEU A 144 23.14 7.66 3.36
CA LEU A 144 22.93 8.18 4.71
C LEU A 144 21.90 7.29 5.43
N PRO A 145 22.27 6.54 6.49
CA PRO A 145 21.41 5.55 7.13
C PRO A 145 20.07 6.12 7.62
N GLU A 146 20.12 7.31 8.21
CA GLU A 146 18.95 8.02 8.76
C GLU A 146 17.95 8.48 7.70
N SER A 147 18.38 8.57 6.45
CA SER A 147 17.54 8.96 5.33
C SER A 147 16.72 7.81 4.75
N VAL A 148 17.06 6.56 5.10
CA VAL A 148 16.43 5.37 4.54
C VAL A 148 15.03 5.20 5.13
N LYS A 149 14.01 5.27 4.27
CA LYS A 149 12.60 5.11 4.66
C LYS A 149 11.89 4.20 3.69
N LEU A 150 11.30 3.14 4.21
CA LEU A 150 10.45 2.25 3.43
C LEU A 150 8.97 2.58 3.72
N ARG A 151 8.21 2.75 2.66
CA ARG A 151 6.75 2.93 2.72
C ARG A 151 6.05 1.80 2.01
N ILE A 152 4.98 1.34 2.59
CA ILE A 152 4.10 0.34 1.99
C ILE A 152 2.73 0.97 1.80
N GLY A 153 2.19 0.86 0.60
CA GLY A 153 0.84 1.35 0.30
C GLY A 153 -0.16 0.80 1.33
N GLY A 154 -0.94 1.67 1.94
CA GLY A 154 -1.88 1.32 2.99
C GLY A 154 -1.33 1.17 4.40
N LEU A 155 -0.01 1.06 4.58
CA LEU A 155 0.62 0.99 5.90
C LEU A 155 1.39 2.29 6.24
N GLY A 156 1.69 3.13 5.24
CA GLY A 156 2.54 4.30 5.45
C GLY A 156 4.02 3.93 5.58
N THR A 157 4.79 4.74 6.31
CA THR A 157 6.19 4.42 6.63
C THR A 157 6.23 3.28 7.63
N VAL A 158 6.95 2.22 7.28
CA VAL A 158 7.08 1.01 8.10
C VAL A 158 8.44 0.99 8.81
N PRO A 159 8.57 0.31 9.97
CA PRO A 159 9.81 0.21 10.72
C PRO A 159 10.78 -0.78 10.04
N ALA A 160 11.26 -0.41 8.85
CA ALA A 160 12.27 -1.19 8.14
C ALA A 160 13.64 -1.01 8.79
N LEU A 161 14.41 -2.09 8.81
CA LEU A 161 15.77 -2.10 9.32
C LEU A 161 16.74 -1.91 8.16
N TYR A 162 17.62 -0.95 8.26
CA TYR A 162 18.76 -0.78 7.35
C TYR A 162 20.02 -1.32 8.03
N ASP A 163 20.62 -2.32 7.41
CA ASP A 163 21.90 -2.88 7.82
C ASP A 163 23.01 -2.23 6.96
N GLU A 164 23.81 -1.39 7.58
CA GLU A 164 24.91 -0.67 6.93
C GLU A 164 26.00 -1.60 6.40
N ALA A 165 26.25 -2.73 7.08
CA ALA A 165 27.29 -3.66 6.69
C ALA A 165 26.95 -4.38 5.38
N SER A 166 25.71 -4.86 5.26
CA SER A 166 25.20 -5.49 4.04
C SER A 166 24.55 -4.51 3.06
N LYS A 167 24.39 -3.24 3.46
CA LYS A 167 23.67 -2.20 2.73
C LYS A 167 22.27 -2.64 2.32
N THR A 168 21.60 -3.37 3.19
CA THR A 168 20.29 -3.98 2.90
C THR A 168 19.21 -3.41 3.80
N VAL A 169 18.12 -2.95 3.19
CA VAL A 169 16.88 -2.58 3.88
C VAL A 169 16.00 -3.80 3.97
N ARG A 170 15.44 -4.09 5.16
CA ARG A 170 14.56 -5.24 5.39
C ARG A 170 13.32 -4.85 6.16
N TYR A 171 12.18 -5.41 5.73
CA TYR A 171 10.92 -5.30 6.44
C TYR A 171 10.13 -6.59 6.31
N GLN A 172 9.79 -7.21 7.44
CA GLN A 172 8.92 -8.38 7.48
C GLN A 172 7.49 -7.93 7.73
N PHE A 173 6.55 -8.33 6.85
CA PHE A 173 5.13 -8.10 7.12
C PHE A 173 4.72 -8.81 8.41
N PRO A 174 4.20 -8.07 9.42
CA PRO A 174 3.76 -8.67 10.69
C PRO A 174 2.48 -9.48 10.54
N TYR A 175 1.64 -9.15 9.55
CA TYR A 175 0.36 -9.80 9.25
C TYR A 175 0.32 -10.28 7.80
N ARG A 176 -0.55 -11.25 7.52
CA ARG A 176 -0.78 -11.73 6.16
C ARG A 176 -1.36 -10.61 5.29
N ILE A 177 -0.87 -10.51 4.10
CA ILE A 177 -1.40 -9.62 3.06
C ILE A 177 -2.75 -10.18 2.60
N ARG A 178 -3.77 -9.31 2.56
CA ARG A 178 -5.14 -9.64 2.14
C ARG A 178 -5.56 -8.93 0.85
N ARG A 179 -4.61 -8.36 0.13
CA ARG A 179 -4.83 -7.65 -1.14
C ARG A 179 -3.94 -8.25 -2.22
N GLU A 180 -4.42 -8.22 -3.45
CA GLU A 180 -3.71 -8.80 -4.59
C GLU A 180 -2.48 -7.99 -5.02
N GLU A 181 -2.45 -6.68 -4.75
CA GLU A 181 -1.34 -5.82 -5.15
C GLU A 181 -0.76 -5.09 -3.93
N VAL A 182 0.54 -5.08 -3.85
CA VAL A 182 1.31 -4.35 -2.86
C VAL A 182 2.24 -3.38 -3.58
N VAL A 183 2.16 -2.12 -3.17
CA VAL A 183 3.07 -1.07 -3.65
C VAL A 183 4.04 -0.74 -2.53
N ALA A 184 5.31 -0.71 -2.84
CA ALA A 184 6.37 -0.29 -1.94
C ALA A 184 7.13 0.91 -2.52
N SER A 185 7.61 1.77 -1.64
CA SER A 185 8.40 2.96 -1.98
C SER A 185 9.56 3.06 -1.01
N LEU A 186 10.78 2.96 -1.52
CA LEU A 186 12.00 3.16 -0.78
C LEU A 186 12.57 4.53 -1.10
N SER A 187 12.79 5.37 -0.09
CA SER A 187 13.52 6.62 -0.24
C SER A 187 14.82 6.57 0.55
N PHE A 188 15.88 7.10 -0.02
CA PHE A 188 17.18 7.23 0.61
C PHE A 188 17.96 8.40 0.00
N GLN A 189 18.91 8.95 0.73
CA GLN A 189 19.81 9.99 0.25
C GLN A 189 21.23 9.47 0.19
N ARG A 190 21.91 9.74 -0.91
CA ARG A 190 23.34 9.46 -1.05
C ARG A 190 24.15 10.60 -0.46
N GLN A 191 25.32 10.28 0.06
CA GLN A 191 26.24 11.29 0.61
C GLN A 191 26.75 12.28 -0.45
N ASP A 192 26.83 11.83 -1.71
CA ASP A 192 27.31 12.61 -2.87
C ASP A 192 26.19 13.32 -3.63
N ALA A 193 24.93 13.16 -3.22
CA ALA A 193 23.77 13.75 -3.89
C ALA A 193 22.91 14.59 -2.93
N PRO A 194 22.55 15.84 -3.30
CA PRO A 194 21.78 16.72 -2.43
C PRO A 194 20.28 16.34 -2.33
N GLN A 195 19.80 15.49 -3.22
CA GLN A 195 18.39 15.10 -3.27
C GLN A 195 18.21 13.62 -2.89
N ALA A 196 17.12 13.32 -2.19
CA ALA A 196 16.75 11.95 -1.91
C ALA A 196 16.31 11.23 -3.21
N GLU A 197 16.77 10.02 -3.37
CA GLU A 197 16.31 9.11 -4.41
C GLU A 197 15.08 8.35 -3.91
N VAL A 198 14.13 8.08 -4.81
CA VAL A 198 12.91 7.35 -4.49
C VAL A 198 12.72 6.24 -5.53
N ILE A 199 12.61 5.01 -5.05
CA ILE A 199 12.35 3.83 -5.85
C ILE A 199 10.99 3.30 -5.48
N ASN A 200 10.11 3.21 -6.48
CA ASN A 200 8.77 2.66 -6.30
C ASN A 200 8.67 1.35 -7.07
N TRP A 201 8.10 0.32 -6.44
CA TRP A 201 7.79 -0.93 -7.14
C TRP A 201 6.51 -1.53 -6.59
N ARG A 202 5.96 -2.46 -7.34
CA ARG A 202 4.81 -3.25 -6.95
C ARG A 202 5.04 -4.72 -7.21
N PHE A 203 4.34 -5.54 -6.49
CA PHE A 203 4.24 -6.97 -6.72
C PHE A 203 2.84 -7.46 -6.42
N LYS A 204 2.47 -8.60 -6.93
CA LYS A 204 1.17 -9.22 -6.69
C LYS A 204 1.30 -10.36 -5.69
N VAL A 205 0.20 -10.62 -4.99
CA VAL A 205 0.06 -11.73 -4.06
C VAL A 205 -1.08 -12.61 -4.55
N ASP A 206 -0.79 -13.87 -4.78
CA ASP A 206 -1.81 -14.87 -5.11
C ASP A 206 -2.63 -15.18 -3.85
N LEU A 207 -3.83 -14.61 -3.79
CA LEU A 207 -4.74 -14.82 -2.65
C LEU A 207 -5.43 -16.19 -2.68
N ALA A 208 -5.38 -16.92 -3.80
CA ALA A 208 -5.90 -18.27 -3.91
C ALA A 208 -4.90 -19.33 -3.42
N ALA A 209 -3.62 -18.98 -3.31
CA ALA A 209 -2.62 -19.89 -2.77
C ALA A 209 -2.91 -20.27 -1.31
N SER A 210 -2.66 -21.52 -0.96
CA SER A 210 -2.84 -22.01 0.40
C SER A 210 -1.96 -21.24 1.38
N TYR A 211 -2.54 -20.87 2.51
CA TYR A 211 -1.84 -20.14 3.57
C TYR A 211 -2.02 -20.84 4.92
N THR A 212 -0.92 -21.12 5.59
CA THR A 212 -0.95 -21.64 6.96
C THR A 212 -0.76 -20.47 7.94
N PRO A 213 -1.80 -20.09 8.72
CA PRO A 213 -1.66 -19.02 9.70
C PRO A 213 -0.58 -19.31 10.73
N VAL A 214 0.22 -18.31 11.07
CA VAL A 214 1.18 -18.40 12.17
C VAL A 214 0.47 -18.26 13.52
N ALA A 215 1.11 -18.72 14.61
CA ALA A 215 0.48 -18.76 15.94
C ALA A 215 -0.03 -17.39 16.43
N SER A 216 0.57 -16.29 16.01
CA SER A 216 0.16 -14.92 16.34
C SER A 216 -1.10 -14.42 15.60
N GLU A 217 -1.61 -15.19 14.65
CA GLU A 217 -2.82 -14.86 13.87
C GLU A 217 -4.02 -15.76 14.22
N ARG A 218 -3.86 -16.64 15.22
CA ARG A 218 -4.89 -17.56 15.70
C ARG A 218 -5.64 -16.99 16.89
#